data_12b727e521c2bfbf48d62d5754f9d6f6
#
_entry.id   12b727e521c2bfbf48d62d5754f9d6f6
#
_cell.length_a   1.000
_cell.length_b   1.000
_cell.length_c   1.000
_cell.angle_alpha   90.00
_cell.angle_beta   90.00
_cell.angle_gamma   90.00
#
_symmetry.space_group_name_H-M   'P 1'
#
loop_
_entity.id
_entity.type
_entity.pdbx_description
1 polymer ?
#
loop_
_entity_poly.entity_id
_entity_poly.type
_entity_poly.pdbx_seq_one_letter_code
_entity_poly.pdbx_strand_id
1 'polypeptide(L)'
;MYSKFARVIIDRAIRRELDYAVPESLSVRVGVGTRVRVPFRDGRALATVVALLEETKAKGVREIEAVIGEGPTLSEPLLELARWIANYYCCPIEAVMRSLLPQVIRRAEVGWKKQQFIEIGSIVTGETMEALRRRAPRQAELLEELTKTSEPIPVAEILRRLSLNVSTLRALAKRDLVKITARAVARDPHAGEQFIPGPELLLNEEQTAAFAMIVRAISSPENAKPILLHGVTGSGKTEIYLQAIRETLKQNRTAIVLVPEISLTPQTVERFKSRFSESQDDVAVLHSHLSEGERHDEWHKVHSGRARIVIGARSAVFAPLKNLGLIVVDEEHETSYKQEEAPRYHARDVAVVRAKIEKAVVLLGSATPSLESYHNTLTKKYQLATLTQRVDNCQMPLIRVIDLRQEQRSGRAPILSEKLRSAISTIGLREKCSLGNPPSSSCDAGVPSAIASADLCSHAAWRWAEAMMMPG
;
A
#
# COMPACT_ATOMS: atom_id res chain seq x y z
N MET A 1 45.39 -3.42 -9.66
CA MET A 1 44.46 -4.25 -10.47
C MET A 1 43.17 -4.36 -9.68
N TYR A 2 42.02 -4.03 -10.25
CA TYR A 2 40.76 -4.15 -9.50
C TYR A 2 40.38 -5.61 -9.36
N SER A 3 39.94 -6.02 -8.19
CA SER A 3 39.54 -7.41 -7.92
C SER A 3 38.10 -7.72 -8.36
N LYS A 4 37.28 -6.70 -8.57
CA LYS A 4 35.86 -6.85 -8.93
C LYS A 4 35.36 -5.68 -9.78
N PHE A 5 34.39 -5.97 -10.67
CA PHE A 5 33.66 -4.98 -11.44
C PHE A 5 32.16 -5.09 -11.14
N ALA A 6 31.45 -3.98 -11.26
CA ALA A 6 30.00 -3.92 -11.14
C ALA A 6 29.38 -3.46 -12.44
N ARG A 7 28.45 -4.25 -12.96
CA ARG A 7 27.58 -3.85 -14.07
C ARG A 7 26.40 -3.07 -13.51
N VAL A 8 26.15 -1.90 -14.06
CA VAL A 8 25.15 -1.00 -13.54
C VAL A 8 24.19 -0.50 -14.61
N ILE A 9 22.96 -0.21 -14.21
CA ILE A 9 21.97 0.54 -14.97
C ILE A 9 21.92 1.95 -14.40
N ILE A 10 22.21 2.95 -15.24
CA ILE A 10 22.17 4.37 -14.86
C ILE A 10 20.73 4.89 -14.98
N ASP A 11 20.32 5.77 -14.07
CA ASP A 11 18.96 6.40 -14.04
C ASP A 11 18.68 7.37 -15.20
N ARG A 12 19.49 7.33 -16.24
CA ARG A 12 19.35 8.13 -17.47
C ARG A 12 19.07 7.23 -18.67
N ALA A 13 18.39 7.75 -19.68
CA ALA A 13 18.01 7.02 -20.88
C ALA A 13 19.23 6.69 -21.76
N ILE A 14 19.98 5.64 -21.42
CA ILE A 14 21.20 5.22 -22.13
C ILE A 14 20.97 3.95 -22.96
N ARG A 15 19.95 3.17 -22.60
CA ARG A 15 19.58 1.90 -23.24
C ARG A 15 20.68 0.82 -23.23
N ARG A 16 21.62 0.90 -22.28
CA ARG A 16 22.70 -0.09 -22.11
C ARG A 16 23.18 -0.13 -20.66
N GLU A 17 23.66 -1.29 -20.26
CA GLU A 17 24.37 -1.49 -19.01
C GLU A 17 25.82 -1.04 -19.17
N LEU A 18 26.45 -0.52 -18.12
CA LEU A 18 27.83 -0.07 -18.10
C LEU A 18 28.59 -0.76 -16.97
N ASP A 19 29.87 -1.06 -17.21
CA ASP A 19 30.73 -1.68 -16.22
C ASP A 19 31.61 -0.62 -15.53
N TYR A 20 31.70 -0.71 -14.21
CA TYR A 20 32.53 0.14 -13.35
C TYR A 20 33.40 -0.72 -12.43
N ALA A 21 34.61 -0.24 -12.12
CA ALA A 21 35.48 -0.89 -11.16
C ALA A 21 34.94 -0.64 -9.72
N VAL A 22 35.03 -1.65 -8.89
CA VAL A 22 34.66 -1.57 -7.47
C VAL A 22 35.92 -1.27 -6.67
N PRO A 23 36.06 -0.09 -6.03
CA PRO A 23 37.17 0.19 -5.14
C PRO A 23 37.18 -0.79 -3.95
N GLU A 24 38.38 -1.15 -3.46
CA GLU A 24 38.52 -2.07 -2.34
C GLU A 24 37.78 -1.58 -1.09
N SER A 25 37.80 -0.28 -0.83
CA SER A 25 37.08 0.37 0.27
C SER A 25 35.56 0.23 0.21
N LEU A 26 35.00 -0.06 -0.97
CA LEU A 26 33.56 -0.23 -1.18
C LEU A 26 33.17 -1.69 -1.44
N SER A 27 34.13 -2.60 -1.55
CA SER A 27 33.92 -3.99 -1.97
C SER A 27 32.93 -4.77 -1.10
N VAL A 28 32.87 -4.50 0.21
CA VAL A 28 31.94 -5.13 1.15
C VAL A 28 30.51 -4.57 1.03
N ARG A 29 30.39 -3.32 0.58
CA ARG A 29 29.11 -2.59 0.52
C ARG A 29 28.43 -2.67 -0.85
N VAL A 30 29.20 -2.96 -1.90
CA VAL A 30 28.70 -3.05 -3.27
C VAL A 30 28.23 -4.46 -3.56
N GLY A 31 26.92 -4.66 -3.67
CA GLY A 31 26.27 -5.91 -4.04
C GLY A 31 25.22 -5.70 -5.14
N VAL A 32 24.69 -6.78 -5.67
CA VAL A 32 23.56 -6.73 -6.62
C VAL A 32 22.38 -6.02 -5.95
N GLY A 33 21.73 -5.09 -6.67
CA GLY A 33 20.64 -4.27 -6.14
C GLY A 33 21.09 -3.02 -5.39
N THR A 34 22.39 -2.84 -5.14
CA THR A 34 22.91 -1.65 -4.45
C THR A 34 22.83 -0.40 -5.32
N ARG A 35 22.42 0.71 -4.72
CA ARG A 35 22.45 2.03 -5.36
C ARG A 35 23.84 2.63 -5.21
N VAL A 36 24.38 3.13 -6.33
CA VAL A 36 25.73 3.69 -6.37
C VAL A 36 25.74 5.03 -7.11
N ARG A 37 26.71 5.87 -6.77
CA ARG A 37 27.06 7.07 -7.53
C ARG A 37 28.27 6.75 -8.39
N VAL A 38 28.16 7.05 -9.67
CA VAL A 38 29.19 6.77 -10.66
C VAL A 38 29.53 8.01 -11.50
N PRO A 39 30.78 8.17 -11.91
CA PRO A 39 31.14 9.19 -12.88
C PRO A 39 30.54 8.86 -14.24
N PHE A 40 29.85 9.83 -14.85
CA PHE A 40 29.23 9.63 -16.15
C PHE A 40 29.36 10.87 -17.02
N ARG A 41 30.00 10.74 -18.20
CA ARG A 41 30.43 11.86 -19.05
C ARG A 41 31.25 12.86 -18.21
N ASP A 42 30.87 14.14 -18.21
CA ASP A 42 31.54 15.22 -17.48
C ASP A 42 30.94 15.46 -16.08
N GLY A 43 30.10 14.55 -15.61
CA GLY A 43 29.42 14.67 -14.31
C GLY A 43 29.24 13.34 -13.59
N ARG A 44 28.26 13.33 -12.69
CA ARG A 44 27.90 12.17 -11.85
C ARG A 44 26.49 11.71 -12.17
N ALA A 45 26.26 10.43 -11.99
CA ALA A 45 24.93 9.82 -12.11
C ALA A 45 24.68 8.80 -10.99
N LEU A 46 23.40 8.60 -10.67
CA LEU A 46 22.95 7.51 -9.82
C LEU A 46 22.69 6.29 -10.70
N ALA A 47 23.04 5.13 -10.17
CA ALA A 47 22.90 3.87 -10.86
C ALA A 47 22.55 2.74 -9.87
N THR A 48 22.05 1.63 -10.41
CA THR A 48 21.80 0.40 -9.65
C THR A 48 22.72 -0.70 -10.17
N VAL A 49 23.40 -1.40 -9.28
CA VAL A 49 24.22 -2.56 -9.60
C VAL A 49 23.29 -3.74 -9.95
N VAL A 50 23.50 -4.34 -11.12
CA VAL A 50 22.68 -5.46 -11.63
C VAL A 50 23.45 -6.76 -11.78
N ALA A 51 24.80 -6.70 -11.72
CA ALA A 51 25.66 -7.87 -11.65
C ALA A 51 27.03 -7.48 -11.09
N LEU A 52 27.68 -8.43 -10.43
CA LEU A 52 29.10 -8.35 -10.09
C LEU A 52 29.88 -9.23 -11.05
N LEU A 53 31.03 -8.75 -11.53
CA LEU A 53 31.86 -9.42 -12.51
C LEU A 53 33.31 -9.50 -11.97
N GLU A 54 33.97 -10.61 -12.26
CA GLU A 54 35.41 -10.76 -11.98
C GLU A 54 36.25 -10.08 -13.05
N GLU A 55 35.76 -10.10 -14.30
CA GLU A 55 36.42 -9.51 -15.45
C GLU A 55 35.45 -8.71 -16.29
N THR A 56 35.93 -7.71 -17.02
CA THR A 56 35.13 -6.92 -17.97
C THR A 56 35.88 -6.71 -19.29
N LYS A 57 35.12 -6.73 -20.38
CA LYS A 57 35.63 -6.38 -21.71
C LYS A 57 35.63 -4.88 -22.01
N ALA A 58 35.09 -4.07 -21.10
CA ALA A 58 35.02 -2.63 -21.27
C ALA A 58 36.44 -1.99 -21.12
N LYS A 59 36.77 -1.09 -22.02
CA LYS A 59 38.03 -0.33 -21.96
C LYS A 59 37.80 0.97 -21.19
N GLY A 60 38.80 1.42 -20.40
CA GLY A 60 38.77 2.71 -19.69
C GLY A 60 37.69 2.73 -18.60
N VAL A 61 37.54 1.63 -17.86
CA VAL A 61 36.57 1.52 -16.78
C VAL A 61 36.89 2.53 -15.67
N ARG A 62 35.91 3.33 -15.30
CA ARG A 62 35.98 4.27 -14.15
C ARG A 62 35.53 3.56 -12.86
N GLU A 63 35.88 4.15 -11.72
CA GLU A 63 35.50 3.62 -10.41
C GLU A 63 34.12 4.10 -9.94
N ILE A 64 33.45 3.29 -9.10
CA ILE A 64 32.30 3.70 -8.30
C ILE A 64 32.77 4.73 -7.28
N GLU A 65 32.12 5.90 -7.20
CA GLU A 65 32.48 6.96 -6.28
C GLU A 65 31.95 6.73 -4.86
N ALA A 66 30.69 6.25 -4.74
CA ALA A 66 30.04 6.05 -3.46
C ALA A 66 28.87 5.06 -3.55
N VAL A 67 28.59 4.41 -2.43
CA VAL A 67 27.36 3.63 -2.20
C VAL A 67 26.32 4.55 -1.58
N ILE A 68 25.08 4.48 -2.08
CA ILE A 68 23.93 5.23 -1.57
C ILE A 68 23.07 4.29 -0.70
N GLY A 69 22.84 4.68 0.54
CA GLY A 69 22.11 3.84 1.50
C GLY A 69 23.00 2.82 2.21
N GLU A 70 22.34 1.96 3.01
CA GLU A 70 23.03 1.01 3.89
C GLU A 70 23.18 -0.40 3.30
N GLY A 71 22.55 -0.68 2.15
CA GLY A 71 22.56 -2.00 1.52
C GLY A 71 21.84 -2.06 0.19
N PRO A 72 21.58 -3.28 -0.33
CA PRO A 72 20.82 -3.48 -1.57
C PRO A 72 19.41 -2.90 -1.46
N THR A 73 19.05 -2.02 -2.37
CA THR A 73 17.73 -1.37 -2.45
C THR A 73 16.72 -2.25 -3.20
N LEU A 74 17.19 -3.07 -4.15
CA LEU A 74 16.40 -4.02 -4.92
C LEU A 74 16.92 -5.43 -4.72
N SER A 75 16.01 -6.39 -4.61
CA SER A 75 16.34 -7.81 -4.58
C SER A 75 16.61 -8.35 -6.01
N GLU A 76 17.34 -9.47 -6.10
CA GLU A 76 17.57 -10.15 -7.38
C GLU A 76 16.27 -10.51 -8.11
N PRO A 77 15.22 -11.05 -7.44
CA PRO A 77 13.93 -11.30 -8.09
C PRO A 77 13.28 -10.05 -8.71
N LEU A 78 13.40 -8.90 -8.06
CA LEU A 78 12.89 -7.63 -8.61
C LEU A 78 13.70 -7.17 -9.83
N LEU A 79 15.00 -7.42 -9.87
CA LEU A 79 15.84 -7.14 -11.05
C LEU A 79 15.52 -8.09 -12.20
N GLU A 80 15.26 -9.37 -11.91
CA GLU A 80 14.78 -10.35 -12.92
C GLU A 80 13.42 -9.92 -13.48
N LEU A 81 12.50 -9.51 -12.62
CA LEU A 81 11.20 -8.96 -13.01
C LEU A 81 11.37 -7.71 -13.89
N ALA A 82 12.32 -6.82 -13.55
CA ALA A 82 12.60 -5.63 -14.35
C ALA A 82 13.05 -5.98 -15.77
N ARG A 83 13.93 -6.98 -15.92
CA ARG A 83 14.37 -7.47 -17.23
C ARG A 83 13.22 -8.09 -18.01
N TRP A 84 12.38 -8.88 -17.34
CA TRP A 84 11.18 -9.44 -17.98
C TRP A 84 10.23 -8.34 -18.48
N ILE A 85 9.93 -7.32 -17.65
CA ILE A 85 9.06 -6.19 -18.06
C ILE A 85 9.66 -5.46 -19.26
N ALA A 86 10.98 -5.15 -19.23
CA ALA A 86 11.65 -4.45 -20.32
C ALA A 86 11.53 -5.21 -21.65
N ASN A 87 11.71 -6.53 -21.62
CA ASN A 87 11.62 -7.39 -22.79
C ASN A 87 10.16 -7.56 -23.27
N TYR A 88 9.25 -7.88 -22.35
CA TYR A 88 7.85 -8.17 -22.70
C TYR A 88 7.10 -6.93 -23.22
N TYR A 89 7.33 -5.77 -22.60
CA TYR A 89 6.70 -4.50 -23.01
C TYR A 89 7.56 -3.67 -23.96
N CYS A 90 8.65 -4.22 -24.49
CA CYS A 90 9.55 -3.60 -25.47
C CYS A 90 9.98 -2.18 -25.05
N CYS A 91 10.36 -1.99 -23.78
CA CYS A 91 10.72 -0.68 -23.24
C CYS A 91 12.14 -0.65 -22.67
N PRO A 92 12.79 0.51 -22.59
CA PRO A 92 14.10 0.65 -21.99
C PRO A 92 14.10 0.21 -20.52
N ILE A 93 15.12 -0.56 -20.11
CA ILE A 93 15.23 -1.08 -18.74
C ILE A 93 15.27 0.05 -17.70
N GLU A 94 15.85 1.21 -18.05
CA GLU A 94 15.89 2.38 -17.15
C GLU A 94 14.49 2.95 -16.86
N ALA A 95 13.56 2.82 -17.81
CA ALA A 95 12.16 3.21 -17.57
C ALA A 95 11.51 2.27 -16.55
N VAL A 96 11.81 0.97 -16.64
CA VAL A 96 11.33 -0.01 -15.66
C VAL A 96 11.94 0.25 -14.29
N MET A 97 13.24 0.48 -14.20
CA MET A 97 13.92 0.80 -12.93
C MET A 97 13.32 2.02 -12.24
N ARG A 98 12.88 3.02 -13.02
CA ARG A 98 12.16 4.19 -12.48
C ARG A 98 10.79 3.84 -11.90
N SER A 99 10.13 2.81 -12.41
CA SER A 99 8.83 2.35 -11.89
C SER A 99 8.97 1.48 -10.64
N LEU A 100 10.07 0.72 -10.54
CA LEU A 100 10.35 -0.12 -9.36
C LEU A 100 10.71 0.70 -8.13
N LEU A 101 11.42 1.82 -8.32
CA LEU A 101 11.89 2.66 -7.23
C LEU A 101 11.14 3.99 -7.21
N PRO A 102 10.43 4.32 -6.13
CA PRO A 102 9.85 5.65 -5.95
C PRO A 102 10.89 6.75 -6.14
N GLN A 103 10.48 7.91 -6.68
CA GLN A 103 11.37 9.02 -6.94
C GLN A 103 12.17 9.46 -5.71
N VAL A 104 11.52 9.48 -4.56
CA VAL A 104 12.09 9.81 -3.27
C VAL A 104 13.26 8.89 -2.87
N ILE A 105 13.16 7.60 -3.19
CA ILE A 105 14.23 6.62 -2.93
C ILE A 105 15.34 6.75 -3.97
N ARG A 106 14.99 7.03 -5.23
CA ARG A 106 15.98 7.20 -6.29
C ARG A 106 16.89 8.41 -6.09
N ARG A 107 16.34 9.55 -5.63
CA ARG A 107 17.09 10.81 -5.46
C ARG A 107 17.91 10.85 -4.18
N ALA A 108 17.58 10.02 -3.18
CA ALA A 108 18.21 10.04 -1.85
C ALA A 108 18.20 11.42 -1.16
N GLU A 109 17.26 12.30 -1.55
CA GLU A 109 17.15 13.67 -1.03
C GLU A 109 16.25 13.78 0.19
N VAL A 110 15.30 12.85 0.33
CA VAL A 110 14.36 12.82 1.45
C VAL A 110 14.92 11.89 2.52
N GLY A 111 15.19 12.46 3.68
CA GLY A 111 15.60 11.69 4.86
C GLY A 111 14.43 11.51 5.84
N TRP A 112 14.68 10.74 6.89
CA TRP A 112 13.78 10.59 8.02
C TRP A 112 13.41 11.95 8.61
N LYS A 113 12.18 12.12 9.06
CA LYS A 113 11.79 13.28 9.85
C LYS A 113 12.59 13.28 11.14
N LYS A 114 13.41 14.32 11.35
CA LYS A 114 14.12 14.49 12.62
C LYS A 114 13.17 15.15 13.61
N GLN A 115 12.90 14.46 14.71
CA GLN A 115 12.14 14.99 15.83
C GLN A 115 13.03 15.08 17.05
N GLN A 116 12.92 16.16 17.80
CA GLN A 116 13.66 16.34 19.02
C GLN A 116 12.95 15.61 20.17
N PHE A 117 13.71 14.82 20.89
CA PHE A 117 13.31 14.12 22.09
C PHE A 117 14.08 14.67 23.28
N ILE A 118 13.43 14.65 24.43
CA ILE A 118 14.02 15.06 25.69
C ILE A 118 14.07 13.86 26.64
N GLU A 119 15.20 13.72 27.30
CA GLU A 119 15.42 12.72 28.35
C GLU A 119 16.20 13.37 29.51
N ILE A 120 16.19 12.74 30.67
CA ILE A 120 16.98 13.20 31.82
C ILE A 120 18.46 13.10 31.47
N GLY A 121 19.22 14.19 31.69
CA GLY A 121 20.63 14.28 31.35
C GLY A 121 21.55 13.76 32.44
N SER A 122 21.33 14.21 33.67
CA SER A 122 22.10 13.85 34.85
C SER A 122 21.20 13.44 36.02
N ILE A 123 21.78 12.81 37.04
CA ILE A 123 21.04 12.43 38.26
C ILE A 123 20.56 13.70 38.95
N VAL A 124 19.24 13.87 39.02
CA VAL A 124 18.61 14.99 39.71
C VAL A 124 18.54 14.67 41.20
N THR A 125 19.33 15.37 42.01
CA THR A 125 19.27 15.20 43.46
C THR A 125 18.05 15.89 44.06
N GLY A 126 17.59 15.42 45.24
CA GLY A 126 16.48 16.03 45.95
C GLY A 126 16.69 17.51 46.23
N GLU A 127 17.90 17.93 46.58
CA GLU A 127 18.27 19.35 46.81
C GLU A 127 18.13 20.18 45.54
N THR A 128 18.56 19.67 44.39
CA THR A 128 18.41 20.34 43.11
C THR A 128 16.94 20.50 42.72
N MET A 129 16.11 19.52 43.02
CA MET A 129 14.66 19.57 42.77
C MET A 129 14.00 20.59 43.67
N GLU A 130 14.31 20.61 44.95
CA GLU A 130 13.75 21.63 45.87
C GLU A 130 14.16 23.06 45.52
N ALA A 131 15.44 23.26 45.15
CA ALA A 131 15.93 24.55 44.69
C ALA A 131 15.18 25.04 43.41
N LEU A 132 14.89 24.12 42.49
CA LEU A 132 14.12 24.42 41.28
C LEU A 132 12.65 24.72 41.59
N ARG A 133 12.01 23.98 42.50
CA ARG A 133 10.63 24.28 42.93
C ARG A 133 10.47 25.69 43.48
N ARG A 134 11.45 26.19 44.23
CA ARG A 134 11.43 27.53 44.82
C ARG A 134 11.74 28.64 43.81
N ARG A 135 12.72 28.42 42.88
CA ARG A 135 13.21 29.50 41.99
C ARG A 135 12.68 29.44 40.58
N ALA A 136 12.28 28.27 40.09
CA ALA A 136 11.83 28.05 38.74
C ALA A 136 10.79 26.90 38.66
N PRO A 137 9.58 27.09 39.20
CA PRO A 137 8.58 26.03 39.37
C PRO A 137 8.24 25.32 38.03
N ARG A 138 8.24 26.03 36.92
CA ARG A 138 8.02 25.45 35.58
C ARG A 138 9.13 24.50 35.14
N GLN A 139 10.37 24.73 35.56
CA GLN A 139 11.49 23.81 35.29
C GLN A 139 11.40 22.55 36.15
N ALA A 140 10.97 22.68 37.41
CA ALA A 140 10.74 21.57 38.30
C ALA A 140 9.62 20.65 37.78
N GLU A 141 8.49 21.24 37.34
CA GLU A 141 7.36 20.53 36.74
C GLU A 141 7.78 19.69 35.54
N LEU A 142 8.65 20.21 34.64
CA LEU A 142 9.18 19.47 33.50
C LEU A 142 10.05 18.30 33.94
N LEU A 143 10.94 18.49 34.92
CA LEU A 143 11.81 17.42 35.42
C LEU A 143 11.01 16.33 36.15
N GLU A 144 10.01 16.71 36.94
CA GLU A 144 9.12 15.75 37.61
C GLU A 144 8.37 14.86 36.61
N GLU A 145 7.94 15.44 35.50
CA GLU A 145 7.25 14.69 34.47
C GLU A 145 8.20 13.73 33.74
N LEU A 146 9.44 14.16 33.47
CA LEU A 146 10.46 13.31 32.85
C LEU A 146 10.92 12.17 33.79
N THR A 147 10.88 12.36 35.12
CA THR A 147 11.21 11.28 36.06
C THR A 147 10.17 10.17 36.13
N LYS A 148 8.94 10.42 35.73
CA LYS A 148 7.85 9.42 35.68
C LYS A 148 8.00 8.42 34.54
N THR A 149 8.78 8.78 33.52
CA THR A 149 8.89 7.98 32.28
C THR A 149 10.37 7.66 32.03
N SER A 150 10.68 6.40 31.79
CA SER A 150 12.03 5.96 31.42
C SER A 150 12.36 6.19 29.94
N GLU A 151 11.35 6.47 29.14
CA GLU A 151 11.49 6.65 27.69
C GLU A 151 11.60 8.14 27.32
N PRO A 152 12.41 8.48 26.31
CA PRO A 152 12.51 9.85 25.82
C PRO A 152 11.18 10.35 25.24
N ILE A 153 10.75 11.53 25.66
CA ILE A 153 9.48 12.14 25.25
C ILE A 153 9.72 13.13 24.10
N PRO A 154 8.86 13.18 23.07
CA PRO A 154 8.92 14.23 22.05
C PRO A 154 8.82 15.63 22.64
N VAL A 155 9.78 16.52 22.31
CA VAL A 155 9.81 17.89 22.83
C VAL A 155 8.51 18.65 22.58
N ALA A 156 7.94 18.52 21.37
CA ALA A 156 6.69 19.20 21.03
C ALA A 156 5.49 18.73 21.90
N GLU A 157 5.48 17.45 22.26
CA GLU A 157 4.42 16.84 23.07
C GLU A 157 4.47 17.34 24.51
N ILE A 158 5.65 17.26 25.14
CA ILE A 158 5.80 17.69 26.54
C ILE A 158 5.58 19.18 26.72
N LEU A 159 6.05 20.00 25.77
CA LEU A 159 5.80 21.44 25.79
C LEU A 159 4.31 21.77 25.69
N ARG A 160 3.58 21.06 24.85
CA ARG A 160 2.12 21.22 24.71
C ARG A 160 1.40 20.74 25.97
N ARG A 161 1.75 19.56 26.50
CA ARG A 161 1.11 18.95 27.68
C ARG A 161 1.24 19.82 28.93
N LEU A 162 2.42 20.42 29.13
CA LEU A 162 2.71 21.27 30.29
C LEU A 162 2.56 22.76 29.99
N SER A 163 2.12 23.14 28.79
CA SER A 163 2.00 24.55 28.36
C SER A 163 3.29 25.37 28.62
N LEU A 164 4.44 24.78 28.27
CA LEU A 164 5.77 25.35 28.49
C LEU A 164 6.36 25.92 27.21
N ASN A 165 7.27 26.90 27.39
CA ASN A 165 8.03 27.48 26.29
C ASN A 165 9.38 26.75 26.09
N VAL A 166 9.90 26.80 24.86
CA VAL A 166 11.21 26.24 24.49
C VAL A 166 12.35 26.82 25.34
N SER A 167 12.22 28.06 25.85
CA SER A 167 13.17 28.72 26.75
C SER A 167 13.39 27.95 28.05
N THR A 168 12.32 27.38 28.64
CA THR A 168 12.37 26.55 29.85
C THR A 168 13.25 25.32 29.63
N LEU A 169 13.08 24.68 28.49
CA LEU A 169 13.82 23.50 28.09
C LEU A 169 15.30 23.80 27.85
N ARG A 170 15.61 24.90 27.13
CA ARG A 170 16.99 25.35 26.92
C ARG A 170 17.71 25.71 28.22
N ALA A 171 17.01 26.25 29.20
CA ALA A 171 17.57 26.58 30.50
C ALA A 171 18.00 25.33 31.29
N LEU A 172 17.21 24.23 31.21
CA LEU A 172 17.56 22.95 31.83
C LEU A 172 18.69 22.25 31.06
N ALA A 173 18.68 22.30 29.72
CA ALA A 173 19.73 21.73 28.88
C ALA A 173 21.08 22.41 29.12
N LYS A 174 21.14 23.73 29.36
CA LYS A 174 22.37 24.46 29.74
C LYS A 174 22.96 24.02 31.09
N ARG A 175 22.16 23.39 31.94
CA ARG A 175 22.57 22.85 33.25
C ARG A 175 22.81 21.35 33.22
N ASP A 176 22.82 20.73 32.03
CA ASP A 176 22.95 19.29 31.82
C ASP A 176 21.88 18.43 32.56
N LEU A 177 20.78 19.06 33.03
CA LEU A 177 19.71 18.35 33.72
C LEU A 177 18.81 17.60 32.75
N VAL A 178 18.77 18.01 31.48
CA VAL A 178 18.07 17.34 30.41
C VAL A 178 18.94 17.27 29.16
N LYS A 179 18.82 16.19 28.43
CA LYS A 179 19.49 15.96 27.14
C LYS A 179 18.45 16.02 26.02
N ILE A 180 18.75 16.82 25.01
CA ILE A 180 17.91 16.91 23.81
C ILE A 180 18.62 16.13 22.70
N THR A 181 17.98 15.08 22.20
CA THR A 181 18.47 14.25 21.10
C THR A 181 17.56 14.37 19.90
N ALA A 182 18.14 14.51 18.70
CA ALA A 182 17.39 14.45 17.48
C ALA A 182 17.32 12.99 17.01
N ARG A 183 16.12 12.41 16.98
CA ARG A 183 15.90 11.04 16.51
C ARG A 183 15.14 11.05 15.20
N ALA A 184 15.44 10.07 14.37
CA ALA A 184 14.66 9.80 13.16
C ALA A 184 13.33 9.19 13.56
N VAL A 185 12.22 9.78 13.10
CA VAL A 185 10.87 9.30 13.37
C VAL A 185 10.19 9.06 12.04
N ALA A 186 9.54 7.91 11.91
CA ALA A 186 8.71 7.62 10.75
C ALA A 186 7.46 8.52 10.75
N ARG A 187 7.10 9.02 9.57
CA ARG A 187 5.82 9.68 9.35
C ARG A 187 4.79 8.58 9.17
N ASP A 188 3.91 8.41 10.13
CA ASP A 188 2.79 7.48 9.98
C ASP A 188 1.56 8.27 9.53
N PRO A 189 1.01 8.02 8.32
CA PRO A 189 -0.20 8.67 7.85
C PRO A 189 -1.42 8.43 8.75
N HIS A 190 -1.36 7.37 9.57
CA HIS A 190 -2.42 6.94 10.47
C HIS A 190 -2.03 7.09 11.96
N ALA A 191 -1.04 7.94 12.26
CA ALA A 191 -0.61 8.20 13.64
C ALA A 191 -1.77 8.76 14.45
N GLY A 192 -2.20 8.03 15.48
CA GLY A 192 -3.34 8.40 16.35
C GLY A 192 -4.65 7.68 16.05
N GLU A 193 -4.74 6.90 14.99
CA GLU A 193 -5.86 5.99 14.77
C GLU A 193 -5.67 4.72 15.62
N GLN A 194 -6.69 4.38 16.42
CA GLN A 194 -6.73 3.12 17.15
C GLN A 194 -7.54 2.11 16.36
N PHE A 195 -6.87 1.08 15.88
CA PHE A 195 -7.52 -0.01 15.17
C PHE A 195 -8.00 -1.09 16.17
N ILE A 196 -9.33 -1.22 16.30
CA ILE A 196 -9.91 -2.27 17.14
C ILE A 196 -9.79 -3.61 16.41
N PRO A 197 -9.23 -4.66 17.04
CA PRO A 197 -9.14 -5.98 16.41
C PRO A 197 -10.51 -6.49 15.97
N GLY A 198 -10.63 -6.77 14.66
CA GLY A 198 -11.85 -7.36 14.12
C GLY A 198 -11.83 -8.89 14.26
N PRO A 199 -12.96 -9.52 14.63
CA PRO A 199 -13.05 -10.97 14.74
C PRO A 199 -12.85 -11.64 13.36
N GLU A 200 -12.38 -12.87 13.39
CA GLU A 200 -12.37 -13.73 12.20
C GLU A 200 -13.79 -14.21 11.91
N LEU A 201 -14.23 -14.03 10.66
CA LEU A 201 -15.56 -14.46 10.25
C LEU A 201 -15.53 -15.93 9.84
N LEU A 202 -16.59 -16.65 10.19
CA LEU A 202 -16.77 -18.03 9.76
C LEU A 202 -17.06 -18.08 8.26
N LEU A 203 -16.34 -18.92 7.55
CA LEU A 203 -16.52 -19.14 6.12
C LEU A 203 -17.72 -20.09 5.88
N ASN A 204 -18.52 -19.79 4.86
CA ASN A 204 -19.51 -20.72 4.35
C ASN A 204 -18.85 -21.87 3.54
N GLU A 205 -19.65 -22.82 3.06
CA GLU A 205 -19.13 -24.00 2.33
C GLU A 205 -18.33 -23.63 1.07
N GLU A 206 -18.85 -22.72 0.24
CA GLU A 206 -18.16 -22.27 -0.97
C GLU A 206 -16.85 -21.55 -0.65
N GLN A 207 -16.87 -20.67 0.34
CA GLN A 207 -15.70 -19.95 0.84
C GLN A 207 -14.67 -20.91 1.44
N THR A 208 -15.11 -21.91 2.20
CA THR A 208 -14.24 -22.94 2.79
C THR A 208 -13.55 -23.76 1.71
N ALA A 209 -14.27 -24.15 0.66
CA ALA A 209 -13.70 -24.88 -0.47
C ALA A 209 -12.66 -24.04 -1.23
N ALA A 210 -12.97 -22.76 -1.51
CA ALA A 210 -12.05 -21.82 -2.12
C ALA A 210 -10.80 -21.59 -1.26
N PHE A 211 -10.98 -21.38 0.03
CA PHE A 211 -9.89 -21.20 0.99
C PHE A 211 -8.99 -22.43 1.08
N ALA A 212 -9.55 -23.63 1.13
CA ALA A 212 -8.77 -24.87 1.11
C ALA A 212 -7.91 -25.04 -0.15
N MET A 213 -8.41 -24.56 -1.31
CA MET A 213 -7.62 -24.51 -2.55
C MET A 213 -6.44 -23.56 -2.41
N ILE A 214 -6.67 -22.36 -1.85
CA ILE A 214 -5.63 -21.34 -1.65
C ILE A 214 -4.57 -21.84 -0.67
N VAL A 215 -4.98 -22.42 0.46
CA VAL A 215 -4.05 -22.96 1.48
C VAL A 215 -3.17 -24.06 0.90
N ARG A 216 -3.72 -24.96 0.07
CA ARG A 216 -2.92 -25.97 -0.64
C ARG A 216 -1.88 -25.33 -1.56
N ALA A 217 -2.25 -24.28 -2.29
CA ALA A 217 -1.33 -23.55 -3.13
C ALA A 217 -0.21 -22.86 -2.33
N ILE A 218 -0.55 -22.23 -1.19
CA ILE A 218 0.41 -21.59 -0.27
C ILE A 218 1.39 -22.63 0.31
N SER A 219 0.92 -23.83 0.62
CA SER A 219 1.74 -24.92 1.16
C SER A 219 2.70 -25.55 0.12
N SER A 220 2.38 -25.43 -1.17
CA SER A 220 3.19 -26.00 -2.27
C SER A 220 3.32 -25.01 -3.43
N PRO A 221 3.98 -23.88 -3.24
CA PRO A 221 3.94 -22.75 -4.17
C PRO A 221 4.72 -22.98 -5.45
N GLU A 222 5.67 -23.93 -5.50
CA GLU A 222 6.51 -24.17 -6.67
C GLU A 222 5.72 -24.58 -7.93
N ASN A 223 4.60 -25.28 -7.73
CA ASN A 223 3.71 -25.75 -8.80
C ASN A 223 2.34 -25.05 -8.76
N ALA A 224 2.19 -24.01 -7.94
CA ALA A 224 0.93 -23.32 -7.79
C ALA A 224 0.58 -22.53 -9.07
N LYS A 225 -0.61 -22.80 -9.60
CA LYS A 225 -1.18 -21.99 -10.68
C LYS A 225 -1.86 -20.75 -10.07
N PRO A 226 -1.92 -19.62 -10.78
CA PRO A 226 -2.76 -18.51 -10.36
C PRO A 226 -4.20 -18.96 -10.12
N ILE A 227 -4.84 -18.43 -9.09
CA ILE A 227 -6.22 -18.77 -8.71
C ILE A 227 -7.11 -17.57 -9.04
N LEU A 228 -8.15 -17.79 -9.87
CA LEU A 228 -9.20 -16.82 -10.10
C LEU A 228 -10.34 -17.08 -9.11
N LEU A 229 -10.55 -16.16 -8.18
CA LEU A 229 -11.67 -16.16 -7.25
C LEU A 229 -12.82 -15.35 -7.85
N HIS A 230 -13.70 -16.03 -8.57
CA HIS A 230 -14.88 -15.45 -9.20
C HIS A 230 -16.04 -15.47 -8.20
N GLY A 231 -16.38 -14.33 -7.65
CA GLY A 231 -17.43 -14.25 -6.64
C GLY A 231 -18.29 -13.01 -6.81
N VAL A 232 -19.61 -13.16 -6.70
CA VAL A 232 -20.54 -12.03 -6.76
C VAL A 232 -20.18 -10.94 -5.74
N THR A 233 -20.63 -9.72 -5.97
CA THR A 233 -20.45 -8.62 -5.02
C THR A 233 -21.11 -9.00 -3.69
N GLY A 234 -20.39 -8.86 -2.56
CA GLY A 234 -20.87 -9.29 -1.24
C GLY A 234 -20.72 -10.77 -0.96
N SER A 235 -19.99 -11.55 -1.79
CA SER A 235 -19.69 -12.96 -1.52
C SER A 235 -18.61 -13.21 -0.49
N GLY A 236 -18.03 -12.15 0.11
CA GLY A 236 -17.02 -12.29 1.16
C GLY A 236 -15.59 -12.53 0.64
N LYS A 237 -15.27 -12.20 -0.62
CA LYS A 237 -13.90 -12.33 -1.17
C LYS A 237 -12.83 -11.74 -0.25
N THR A 238 -13.09 -10.56 0.31
CA THR A 238 -12.13 -9.88 1.20
C THR A 238 -11.80 -10.70 2.44
N GLU A 239 -12.77 -11.42 3.01
CA GLU A 239 -12.50 -12.30 4.16
C GLU A 239 -11.56 -13.45 3.79
N ILE A 240 -11.75 -14.04 2.61
CA ILE A 240 -10.85 -15.08 2.10
C ILE A 240 -9.43 -14.52 1.92
N TYR A 241 -9.28 -13.27 1.43
CA TYR A 241 -7.97 -12.62 1.33
C TYR A 241 -7.30 -12.48 2.70
N LEU A 242 -8.04 -11.98 3.69
CA LEU A 242 -7.53 -11.78 5.05
C LEU A 242 -7.06 -13.09 5.68
N GLN A 243 -7.84 -14.16 5.52
CA GLN A 243 -7.46 -15.49 6.04
C GLN A 243 -6.27 -16.08 5.26
N ALA A 244 -6.21 -15.92 3.92
CA ALA A 244 -5.09 -16.36 3.10
C ALA A 244 -3.78 -15.63 3.46
N ILE A 245 -3.85 -14.33 3.74
CA ILE A 245 -2.71 -13.55 4.24
C ILE A 245 -2.25 -14.11 5.58
N ARG A 246 -3.15 -14.38 6.53
CA ARG A 246 -2.80 -14.96 7.83
C ARG A 246 -2.07 -16.30 7.69
N GLU A 247 -2.55 -17.19 6.81
CA GLU A 247 -1.87 -18.46 6.53
C GLU A 247 -0.47 -18.25 5.93
N THR A 248 -0.31 -17.26 5.06
CA THR A 248 0.98 -16.89 4.49
C THR A 248 1.94 -16.39 5.58
N LEU A 249 1.46 -15.54 6.49
CA LEU A 249 2.26 -15.02 7.61
C LEU A 249 2.68 -16.11 8.59
N LYS A 250 1.83 -17.12 8.86
CA LYS A 250 2.16 -18.29 9.69
C LYS A 250 3.35 -19.08 9.12
N GLN A 251 3.54 -19.09 7.79
CA GLN A 251 4.68 -19.70 7.12
C GLN A 251 5.90 -18.77 7.07
N ASN A 252 5.89 -17.68 7.83
CA ASN A 252 6.92 -16.65 7.84
C ASN A 252 7.19 -16.05 6.46
N ARG A 253 6.15 -15.92 5.64
CA ARG A 253 6.18 -15.28 4.31
C ARG A 253 5.38 -13.98 4.34
N THR A 254 5.52 -13.17 3.30
CA THR A 254 4.92 -11.84 3.22
C THR A 254 3.85 -11.77 2.12
N ALA A 255 3.01 -10.75 2.15
CA ALA A 255 1.90 -10.61 1.22
C ALA A 255 1.79 -9.22 0.61
N ILE A 256 1.36 -9.16 -0.66
CA ILE A 256 0.96 -7.94 -1.37
C ILE A 256 -0.53 -8.03 -1.66
N VAL A 257 -1.24 -6.93 -1.43
CA VAL A 257 -2.64 -6.75 -1.83
C VAL A 257 -2.73 -5.56 -2.76
N LEU A 258 -3.06 -5.81 -4.02
CA LEU A 258 -3.34 -4.78 -5.00
C LEU A 258 -4.83 -4.48 -4.97
N VAL A 259 -5.17 -3.20 -4.81
CA VAL A 259 -6.53 -2.70 -4.80
C VAL A 259 -6.63 -1.57 -5.83
N PRO A 260 -7.71 -1.46 -6.61
CA PRO A 260 -7.92 -0.29 -7.47
C PRO A 260 -7.83 1.01 -6.67
N GLU A 261 -7.25 2.05 -7.25
CA GLU A 261 -7.00 3.30 -6.52
C GLU A 261 -8.29 3.91 -5.95
N ILE A 262 -9.39 3.79 -6.70
CA ILE A 262 -10.73 4.23 -6.26
C ILE A 262 -11.29 3.41 -5.08
N SER A 263 -10.87 2.16 -4.93
CA SER A 263 -11.30 1.25 -3.86
C SER A 263 -10.37 1.29 -2.64
N LEU A 264 -9.24 1.99 -2.73
CA LEU A 264 -8.29 2.16 -1.64
C LEU A 264 -8.77 3.26 -0.67
N THR A 265 -9.94 3.05 -0.10
CA THR A 265 -10.56 3.96 0.87
C THR A 265 -9.97 3.78 2.27
N PRO A 266 -10.11 4.78 3.16
CA PRO A 266 -9.73 4.63 4.58
C PRO A 266 -10.35 3.39 5.22
N GLN A 267 -11.61 3.07 4.91
CA GLN A 267 -12.31 1.88 5.40
C GLN A 267 -11.65 0.56 4.95
N THR A 268 -11.17 0.51 3.69
CA THR A 268 -10.43 -0.66 3.20
C THR A 268 -9.13 -0.83 3.97
N VAL A 269 -8.37 0.24 4.14
CA VAL A 269 -7.11 0.24 4.91
C VAL A 269 -7.37 -0.17 6.36
N GLU A 270 -8.39 0.42 7.00
CA GLU A 270 -8.81 0.11 8.37
C GLU A 270 -9.13 -1.37 8.54
N ARG A 271 -9.87 -1.98 7.61
CA ARG A 271 -10.22 -3.41 7.65
C ARG A 271 -8.99 -4.31 7.72
N PHE A 272 -7.95 -4.00 6.95
CA PHE A 272 -6.70 -4.77 6.98
C PHE A 272 -5.90 -4.48 8.25
N LYS A 273 -5.74 -3.20 8.62
CA LYS A 273 -5.01 -2.83 9.83
C LYS A 273 -5.66 -3.39 11.10
N SER A 274 -7.00 -3.36 11.21
CA SER A 274 -7.74 -3.95 12.33
C SER A 274 -7.56 -5.45 12.43
N ARG A 275 -7.52 -6.16 11.29
CA ARG A 275 -7.34 -7.61 11.27
C ARG A 275 -5.94 -8.04 11.70
N PHE A 276 -4.92 -7.22 11.45
CA PHE A 276 -3.51 -7.49 11.76
C PHE A 276 -2.95 -6.52 12.80
N SER A 277 -3.80 -6.02 13.71
CA SER A 277 -3.45 -4.98 14.69
C SER A 277 -2.59 -5.46 15.86
N GLU A 278 -2.37 -6.76 16.03
CA GLU A 278 -1.50 -7.31 17.07
C GLU A 278 -0.06 -6.78 16.96
N SER A 279 0.38 -6.44 15.73
CA SER A 279 1.57 -5.61 15.52
C SER A 279 1.24 -4.51 14.52
N GLN A 280 1.11 -3.26 15.00
CA GLN A 280 0.75 -2.09 14.18
C GLN A 280 1.69 -1.88 12.97
N ASP A 281 2.89 -2.46 13.03
CA ASP A 281 3.91 -2.35 11.99
C ASP A 281 3.76 -3.35 10.85
N ASP A 282 2.92 -4.37 10.95
CA ASP A 282 2.84 -5.42 9.93
C ASP A 282 2.26 -4.97 8.59
N VAL A 283 1.49 -3.87 8.56
CA VAL A 283 0.82 -3.38 7.36
C VAL A 283 1.41 -2.05 6.91
N ALA A 284 1.89 -1.99 5.67
CA ALA A 284 2.28 -0.78 4.96
C ALA A 284 1.27 -0.45 3.85
N VAL A 285 1.02 0.85 3.63
CA VAL A 285 0.09 1.32 2.61
C VAL A 285 0.83 2.15 1.57
N LEU A 286 0.76 1.76 0.28
CA LEU A 286 1.46 2.41 -0.82
C LEU A 286 0.46 2.91 -1.89
N HIS A 287 0.26 4.23 -1.97
CA HIS A 287 -0.60 4.85 -2.98
C HIS A 287 -0.08 6.23 -3.43
N SER A 288 -0.70 6.78 -4.48
CA SER A 288 -0.28 8.04 -5.12
C SER A 288 -0.47 9.28 -4.23
N HIS A 289 -1.46 9.27 -3.31
CA HIS A 289 -1.79 10.40 -2.44
C HIS A 289 -0.85 10.57 -1.23
N LEU A 290 0.05 9.62 -0.97
CA LEU A 290 1.06 9.79 0.06
C LEU A 290 2.03 10.91 -0.32
N SER A 291 2.35 11.77 0.63
CA SER A 291 3.45 12.74 0.49
C SER A 291 4.77 12.01 0.23
N GLU A 292 5.76 12.71 -0.32
CA GLU A 292 7.08 12.11 -0.57
C GLU A 292 7.72 11.55 0.71
N GLY A 293 7.53 12.23 1.84
CA GLY A 293 8.04 11.77 3.12
C GLY A 293 7.36 10.52 3.65
N GLU A 294 6.04 10.45 3.58
CA GLU A 294 5.28 9.26 3.97
C GLU A 294 5.61 8.06 3.08
N ARG A 295 5.70 8.30 1.76
CA ARG A 295 6.10 7.26 0.80
C ARG A 295 7.51 6.74 1.06
N HIS A 296 8.45 7.62 1.45
CA HIS A 296 9.79 7.24 1.87
C HIS A 296 9.72 6.31 3.10
N ASP A 297 8.97 6.71 4.11
CA ASP A 297 8.93 6.03 5.39
C ASP A 297 8.19 4.68 5.28
N GLU A 298 7.06 4.61 4.57
CA GLU A 298 6.35 3.36 4.26
C GLU A 298 7.21 2.41 3.41
N TRP A 299 7.93 2.93 2.42
CA TRP A 299 8.85 2.11 1.62
C TRP A 299 9.96 1.50 2.49
N HIS A 300 10.55 2.30 3.38
CA HIS A 300 11.59 1.82 4.31
C HIS A 300 11.03 0.83 5.35
N LYS A 301 9.79 1.01 5.79
CA LYS A 301 9.08 0.06 6.65
C LYS A 301 8.99 -1.32 6.00
N VAL A 302 8.67 -1.36 4.71
CA VAL A 302 8.63 -2.59 3.90
C VAL A 302 10.04 -3.16 3.71
N HIS A 303 11.00 -2.34 3.26
CA HIS A 303 12.36 -2.77 2.94
C HIS A 303 13.12 -3.32 4.16
N SER A 304 12.91 -2.74 5.34
CA SER A 304 13.49 -3.21 6.61
C SER A 304 12.86 -4.52 7.11
N GLY A 305 11.70 -4.93 6.59
CA GLY A 305 10.95 -6.09 7.02
C GLY A 305 10.05 -5.85 8.24
N ARG A 306 9.88 -4.59 8.67
CA ARG A 306 8.89 -4.23 9.70
C ARG A 306 7.47 -4.43 9.20
N ALA A 307 7.20 -4.10 7.94
CA ALA A 307 5.93 -4.43 7.32
C ALA A 307 6.04 -5.76 6.55
N ARG A 308 5.13 -6.66 6.85
CA ARG A 308 5.02 -7.98 6.23
C ARG A 308 3.86 -8.06 5.23
N ILE A 309 2.97 -7.08 5.26
CA ILE A 309 1.82 -6.93 4.37
C ILE A 309 1.94 -5.56 3.70
N VAL A 310 1.77 -5.52 2.39
CA VAL A 310 1.67 -4.27 1.63
C VAL A 310 0.32 -4.21 0.97
N ILE A 311 -0.41 -3.11 1.21
CA ILE A 311 -1.64 -2.79 0.51
C ILE A 311 -1.38 -1.57 -0.36
N GLY A 312 -1.84 -1.59 -1.59
CA GLY A 312 -1.67 -0.42 -2.42
C GLY A 312 -2.25 -0.55 -3.81
N ALA A 313 -2.14 0.55 -4.55
CA ALA A 313 -2.54 0.62 -5.93
C ALA A 313 -1.53 -0.11 -6.84
N ARG A 314 -1.70 0.02 -8.13
CA ARG A 314 -0.90 -0.62 -9.19
C ARG A 314 0.61 -0.72 -8.90
N SER A 315 1.24 0.36 -8.42
CA SER A 315 2.69 0.39 -8.17
C SER A 315 3.15 -0.45 -6.98
N ALA A 316 2.24 -0.83 -6.07
CA ALA A 316 2.56 -1.69 -4.94
C ALA A 316 3.02 -3.10 -5.37
N VAL A 317 2.78 -3.48 -6.63
CA VAL A 317 3.32 -4.71 -7.21
C VAL A 317 4.85 -4.76 -7.19
N PHE A 318 5.53 -3.63 -6.99
CA PHE A 318 6.99 -3.52 -6.88
C PHE A 318 7.51 -3.35 -5.45
N ALA A 319 6.66 -3.47 -4.45
CA ALA A 319 7.07 -3.34 -3.05
C ALA A 319 8.24 -4.27 -2.70
N PRO A 320 9.29 -3.79 -2.01
CA PRO A 320 10.51 -4.55 -1.76
C PRO A 320 10.37 -5.52 -0.57
N LEU A 321 9.29 -6.31 -0.57
CA LEU A 321 9.07 -7.36 0.42
C LEU A 321 10.08 -8.49 0.25
N LYS A 322 10.54 -9.03 1.37
CA LYS A 322 11.37 -10.23 1.42
C LYS A 322 10.47 -11.45 1.62
N ASN A 323 10.88 -12.58 1.04
CA ASN A 323 10.18 -13.86 1.20
C ASN A 323 8.68 -13.77 0.85
N LEU A 324 8.37 -13.24 -0.32
CA LEU A 324 6.99 -13.07 -0.80
C LEU A 324 6.28 -14.42 -0.94
N GLY A 325 5.07 -14.53 -0.36
CA GLY A 325 4.26 -15.76 -0.35
C GLY A 325 2.95 -15.64 -1.10
N LEU A 326 2.36 -14.45 -1.09
CA LEU A 326 1.04 -14.23 -1.67
C LEU A 326 0.96 -12.88 -2.34
N ILE A 327 0.35 -12.84 -3.53
CA ILE A 327 -0.09 -11.59 -4.17
C ILE A 327 -1.60 -11.71 -4.41
N VAL A 328 -2.36 -10.84 -3.81
CA VAL A 328 -3.79 -10.67 -4.06
C VAL A 328 -3.97 -9.50 -5.03
N VAL A 329 -4.78 -9.68 -6.07
CA VAL A 329 -5.21 -8.61 -6.98
C VAL A 329 -6.72 -8.54 -6.88
N ASP A 330 -7.23 -7.58 -6.15
CA ASP A 330 -8.67 -7.36 -6.02
C ASP A 330 -9.22 -6.61 -7.22
N GLU A 331 -10.46 -6.93 -7.63
CA GLU A 331 -11.09 -6.42 -8.85
C GLU A 331 -10.13 -6.45 -10.05
N GLU A 332 -9.59 -7.64 -10.37
CA GLU A 332 -8.50 -7.84 -11.35
C GLU A 332 -8.80 -7.32 -12.76
N HIS A 333 -10.08 -7.12 -13.07
CA HIS A 333 -10.58 -6.62 -14.34
C HIS A 333 -10.40 -5.10 -14.51
N GLU A 334 -10.10 -4.37 -13.42
CA GLU A 334 -10.04 -2.92 -13.43
C GLU A 334 -8.94 -2.37 -14.35
N THR A 335 -9.33 -1.42 -15.20
CA THR A 335 -8.42 -0.80 -16.18
C THR A 335 -7.31 0.03 -15.54
N SER A 336 -7.52 0.51 -14.30
CA SER A 336 -6.54 1.27 -13.53
C SER A 336 -5.23 0.50 -13.25
N TYR A 337 -5.25 -0.83 -13.37
CA TYR A 337 -4.05 -1.66 -13.30
C TYR A 337 -3.14 -1.55 -14.53
N LYS A 338 -3.60 -0.96 -15.63
CA LYS A 338 -2.80 -0.68 -16.80
C LYS A 338 -2.06 0.65 -16.63
N GLN A 339 -0.73 0.64 -16.82
CA GLN A 339 0.10 1.85 -16.87
C GLN A 339 -0.02 2.47 -18.26
N GLU A 340 -0.31 3.76 -18.35
CA GLU A 340 -0.41 4.48 -19.62
C GLU A 340 0.94 4.92 -20.16
N GLU A 341 1.85 5.31 -19.26
CA GLU A 341 3.21 5.72 -19.62
C GLU A 341 4.18 4.52 -19.63
N ALA A 342 5.31 4.69 -20.31
CA ALA A 342 6.35 3.64 -20.34
C ALA A 342 7.04 3.45 -18.98
N PRO A 343 7.14 2.18 -18.55
CA PRO A 343 6.68 0.91 -19.16
C PRO A 343 5.17 0.75 -19.06
N ARG A 344 4.52 0.45 -20.18
CA ARG A 344 3.07 0.28 -20.25
C ARG A 344 2.63 -1.09 -19.72
N TYR A 345 3.06 -1.44 -18.52
CA TYR A 345 2.75 -2.72 -17.89
C TYR A 345 1.31 -2.81 -17.39
N HIS A 346 0.83 -4.03 -17.22
CA HIS A 346 -0.41 -4.34 -16.50
C HIS A 346 -0.05 -5.01 -15.17
N ALA A 347 -0.48 -4.44 -14.04
CA ALA A 347 -0.06 -4.92 -12.73
C ALA A 347 -0.51 -6.35 -12.43
N ARG A 348 -1.68 -6.78 -12.91
CA ARG A 348 -2.15 -8.17 -12.83
C ARG A 348 -1.14 -9.13 -13.48
N ASP A 349 -0.71 -8.83 -14.69
CA ASP A 349 0.21 -9.69 -15.43
C ASP A 349 1.61 -9.70 -14.78
N VAL A 350 2.05 -8.53 -14.33
CA VAL A 350 3.30 -8.40 -13.55
C VAL A 350 3.22 -9.18 -12.24
N ALA A 351 2.07 -9.17 -11.54
CA ALA A 351 1.86 -9.93 -10.32
C ALA A 351 2.01 -11.45 -10.56
N VAL A 352 1.45 -11.97 -11.66
CA VAL A 352 1.58 -13.38 -12.05
C VAL A 352 3.05 -13.75 -12.30
N VAL A 353 3.78 -12.92 -13.03
CA VAL A 353 5.19 -13.18 -13.32
C VAL A 353 6.06 -13.03 -12.09
N ARG A 354 5.82 -12.00 -11.27
CA ARG A 354 6.53 -11.80 -10.01
C ARG A 354 6.37 -13.01 -9.09
N ALA A 355 5.14 -13.48 -8.94
CA ALA A 355 4.86 -14.65 -8.12
C ALA A 355 5.58 -15.90 -8.63
N LYS A 356 5.66 -16.09 -9.95
CA LYS A 356 6.43 -17.20 -10.52
C LYS A 356 7.92 -17.09 -10.19
N ILE A 357 8.51 -15.91 -10.30
CA ILE A 357 9.93 -15.66 -9.99
C ILE A 357 10.19 -15.91 -8.48
N GLU A 358 9.32 -15.42 -7.60
CA GLU A 358 9.48 -15.48 -6.14
C GLU A 358 8.84 -16.73 -5.51
N LYS A 359 8.31 -17.67 -6.33
CA LYS A 359 7.59 -18.88 -5.85
C LYS A 359 6.48 -18.51 -4.85
N ALA A 360 5.67 -17.53 -5.22
CA ALA A 360 4.52 -17.06 -4.47
C ALA A 360 3.21 -17.50 -5.14
N VAL A 361 2.10 -17.40 -4.42
CA VAL A 361 0.75 -17.67 -4.95
C VAL A 361 0.13 -16.37 -5.44
N VAL A 362 -0.60 -16.42 -6.55
CA VAL A 362 -1.43 -15.29 -7.01
C VAL A 362 -2.89 -15.62 -6.86
N LEU A 363 -3.62 -14.73 -6.22
CA LEU A 363 -5.07 -14.76 -6.07
C LEU A 363 -5.66 -13.55 -6.79
N LEU A 364 -6.41 -13.80 -7.87
CA LEU A 364 -7.09 -12.79 -8.67
C LEU A 364 -8.57 -12.80 -8.28
N GLY A 365 -9.07 -11.71 -7.70
CA GLY A 365 -10.46 -11.61 -7.28
C GLY A 365 -11.27 -10.71 -8.16
N SER A 366 -12.48 -11.12 -8.55
CA SER A 366 -13.40 -10.30 -9.30
C SER A 366 -14.83 -10.81 -9.23
N ALA A 367 -15.79 -9.90 -9.34
CA ALA A 367 -17.18 -10.24 -9.60
C ALA A 367 -17.46 -10.39 -11.11
N THR A 368 -16.68 -9.70 -11.93
CA THR A 368 -16.78 -9.63 -13.39
C THR A 368 -15.39 -9.87 -14.00
N PRO A 369 -14.87 -11.11 -13.97
CA PRO A 369 -13.50 -11.39 -14.42
C PRO A 369 -13.23 -10.89 -15.84
N SER A 370 -11.99 -10.45 -16.07
CA SER A 370 -11.53 -10.13 -17.43
C SER A 370 -11.58 -11.37 -18.34
N LEU A 371 -11.78 -11.14 -19.63
CA LEU A 371 -11.84 -12.24 -20.61
C LEU A 371 -10.55 -13.07 -20.61
N GLU A 372 -9.40 -12.42 -20.44
CA GLU A 372 -8.08 -13.08 -20.39
C GLU A 372 -7.98 -14.01 -19.18
N SER A 373 -8.34 -13.52 -17.99
CA SER A 373 -8.28 -14.32 -16.75
C SER A 373 -9.26 -15.50 -16.83
N TYR A 374 -10.48 -15.25 -17.29
CA TYR A 374 -11.47 -16.30 -17.44
C TYR A 374 -11.06 -17.33 -18.50
N HIS A 375 -10.54 -16.91 -19.65
CA HIS A 375 -10.01 -17.82 -20.68
C HIS A 375 -8.86 -18.67 -20.13
N ASN A 376 -7.98 -18.11 -19.31
CA ASN A 376 -6.91 -18.86 -18.66
C ASN A 376 -7.43 -19.96 -17.72
N THR A 377 -8.61 -19.81 -17.13
CA THR A 377 -9.24 -20.91 -16.37
C THR A 377 -9.75 -22.03 -17.30
N LEU A 378 -10.38 -21.68 -18.44
CA LEU A 378 -10.84 -22.65 -19.43
C LEU A 378 -9.68 -23.47 -20.00
N THR A 379 -8.55 -22.84 -20.26
CA THR A 379 -7.32 -23.50 -20.75
C THR A 379 -6.51 -24.16 -19.64
N LYS A 380 -7.02 -24.21 -18.40
CA LYS A 380 -6.37 -24.83 -17.23
C LYS A 380 -5.01 -24.23 -16.87
N LYS A 381 -4.70 -23.02 -17.34
CA LYS A 381 -3.54 -22.24 -16.90
C LYS A 381 -3.76 -21.67 -15.52
N TYR A 382 -4.99 -21.25 -15.21
CA TYR A 382 -5.43 -20.79 -13.89
C TYR A 382 -6.39 -21.81 -13.27
N GLN A 383 -6.49 -21.80 -11.94
CA GLN A 383 -7.53 -22.51 -11.20
C GLN A 383 -8.71 -21.56 -10.98
N LEU A 384 -9.93 -22.08 -11.02
CA LEU A 384 -11.15 -21.34 -10.78
C LEU A 384 -11.74 -21.72 -9.42
N ALA A 385 -11.97 -20.75 -8.56
CA ALA A 385 -12.78 -20.86 -7.35
C ALA A 385 -14.00 -19.94 -7.52
N THR A 386 -15.21 -20.48 -7.33
CA THR A 386 -16.46 -19.75 -7.57
C THR A 386 -17.22 -19.57 -6.27
N LEU A 387 -17.74 -18.32 -6.06
CA LEU A 387 -18.58 -17.96 -4.93
C LEU A 387 -19.89 -17.39 -5.49
N THR A 388 -20.94 -18.17 -5.48
CA THR A 388 -22.23 -17.81 -6.07
C THR A 388 -23.17 -17.12 -5.07
N GLN A 389 -22.95 -17.34 -3.78
CA GLN A 389 -23.81 -16.85 -2.71
C GLN A 389 -23.27 -15.57 -2.07
N ARG A 390 -24.15 -14.66 -1.69
CA ARG A 390 -23.83 -13.52 -0.83
C ARG A 390 -23.81 -13.93 0.63
N VAL A 391 -22.91 -13.33 1.40
CA VAL A 391 -22.75 -13.66 2.84
C VAL A 391 -24.05 -13.46 3.63
N ASP A 392 -24.82 -12.41 3.31
CA ASP A 392 -26.03 -12.05 4.06
C ASP A 392 -27.31 -12.70 3.52
N ASN A 393 -27.20 -13.69 2.62
CA ASN A 393 -28.34 -14.27 1.91
C ASN A 393 -29.28 -13.23 1.28
N CYS A 394 -28.80 -11.99 1.10
CA CYS A 394 -29.55 -10.94 0.47
C CYS A 394 -29.84 -11.30 -0.99
N GLN A 395 -31.09 -11.22 -1.37
CA GLN A 395 -31.50 -11.45 -2.76
C GLN A 395 -30.82 -10.44 -3.66
N MET A 396 -30.46 -10.89 -4.87
CA MET A 396 -29.93 -9.98 -5.90
C MET A 396 -31.01 -8.94 -6.23
N PRO A 397 -30.60 -7.66 -6.44
CA PRO A 397 -31.57 -6.64 -6.84
C PRO A 397 -32.25 -7.05 -8.15
N LEU A 398 -33.55 -6.76 -8.23
CA LEU A 398 -34.30 -7.00 -9.45
C LEU A 398 -33.82 -6.07 -10.55
N ILE A 399 -33.14 -6.64 -11.55
CA ILE A 399 -32.67 -5.90 -12.71
C ILE A 399 -33.78 -5.87 -13.75
N ARG A 400 -34.20 -4.67 -14.19
CA ARG A 400 -35.14 -4.45 -15.28
C ARG A 400 -34.44 -3.75 -16.44
N VAL A 401 -34.36 -4.42 -17.57
CA VAL A 401 -33.87 -3.83 -18.82
C VAL A 401 -35.00 -3.07 -19.49
N ILE A 402 -34.77 -1.81 -19.82
CA ILE A 402 -35.74 -0.93 -20.48
C ILE A 402 -35.14 -0.49 -21.81
N ASP A 403 -35.88 -0.76 -22.92
CA ASP A 403 -35.49 -0.26 -24.25
C ASP A 403 -35.97 1.19 -24.41
N LEU A 404 -35.09 2.14 -24.25
CA LEU A 404 -35.38 3.58 -24.37
C LEU A 404 -35.86 3.96 -25.76
N ARG A 405 -35.58 3.17 -26.81
CA ARG A 405 -36.08 3.40 -28.16
C ARG A 405 -37.60 3.25 -28.23
N GLN A 406 -38.20 2.43 -27.38
CA GLN A 406 -39.65 2.29 -27.28
C GLN A 406 -40.31 3.50 -26.62
N GLU A 407 -39.62 4.14 -25.68
CA GLU A 407 -40.08 5.36 -25.01
C GLU A 407 -39.92 6.61 -25.88
N GLN A 408 -38.98 6.61 -26.84
CA GLN A 408 -38.78 7.70 -27.82
C GLN A 408 -39.94 7.90 -28.79
N ARG A 409 -40.77 6.88 -29.02
CA ARG A 409 -41.93 6.97 -29.93
C ARG A 409 -42.98 8.00 -29.49
N SER A 410 -42.91 8.52 -28.28
CA SER A 410 -43.78 9.57 -27.75
C SER A 410 -43.27 11.01 -27.94
N GLY A 411 -42.24 11.25 -28.77
CA GLY A 411 -41.86 12.59 -29.25
C GLY A 411 -40.81 13.33 -28.44
N ARG A 412 -40.25 12.75 -27.36
CA ARG A 412 -39.09 13.26 -26.62
C ARG A 412 -38.11 12.13 -26.39
N ALA A 413 -36.81 12.38 -26.66
CA ALA A 413 -35.74 11.45 -26.27
C ALA A 413 -35.50 11.59 -24.75
N PRO A 414 -35.98 10.68 -23.90
CA PRO A 414 -35.76 10.78 -22.47
C PRO A 414 -34.35 10.33 -22.15
N ILE A 415 -33.60 11.15 -21.43
CA ILE A 415 -32.31 10.76 -20.85
C ILE A 415 -32.50 9.67 -19.78
N LEU A 416 -33.64 9.70 -19.08
CA LEU A 416 -34.02 8.73 -18.06
C LEU A 416 -35.36 8.08 -18.46
N SER A 417 -35.47 6.78 -18.30
CA SER A 417 -36.73 6.07 -18.51
C SER A 417 -37.81 6.59 -17.54
N GLU A 418 -39.08 6.53 -17.96
CA GLU A 418 -40.20 6.96 -17.13
C GLU A 418 -40.28 6.17 -15.81
N LYS A 419 -39.95 4.87 -15.86
CA LYS A 419 -39.87 4.01 -14.67
C LYS A 419 -38.78 4.46 -13.71
N LEU A 420 -37.60 4.85 -14.23
CA LEU A 420 -36.49 5.36 -13.37
C LEU A 420 -36.87 6.70 -12.76
N ARG A 421 -37.47 7.60 -13.53
CA ARG A 421 -37.96 8.90 -13.04
C ARG A 421 -39.00 8.72 -11.92
N SER A 422 -39.95 7.82 -12.09
CA SER A 422 -40.95 7.49 -11.09
C SER A 422 -40.30 6.92 -9.81
N ALA A 423 -39.33 6.02 -9.95
CA ALA A 423 -38.60 5.44 -8.81
C ALA A 423 -37.84 6.51 -8.04
N ILE A 424 -37.11 7.42 -8.73
CA ILE A 424 -36.38 8.53 -8.08
C ILE A 424 -37.34 9.45 -7.34
N SER A 425 -38.50 9.81 -7.94
CA SER A 425 -39.51 10.63 -7.31
C SER A 425 -40.09 9.99 -6.06
N THR A 426 -40.28 8.68 -6.06
CA THR A 426 -40.77 7.92 -4.89
C THR A 426 -39.77 7.90 -3.75
N ILE A 427 -38.46 7.78 -4.04
CA ILE A 427 -37.38 7.83 -3.04
C ILE A 427 -37.28 9.23 -2.45
N GLY A 428 -37.28 10.28 -3.28
CA GLY A 428 -37.21 11.68 -2.81
C GLY A 428 -38.42 12.11 -1.96
N LEU A 429 -39.59 11.53 -2.14
CA LEU A 429 -40.76 11.74 -1.30
C LEU A 429 -40.61 11.05 0.07
N ARG A 430 -39.96 9.89 0.13
CA ARG A 430 -39.71 9.16 1.40
C ARG A 430 -38.68 9.88 2.28
N GLU A 431 -37.60 10.41 1.72
CA GLU A 431 -36.64 11.21 2.50
C GLU A 431 -37.27 12.48 3.10
N LYS A 432 -38.19 13.13 2.38
CA LYS A 432 -38.95 14.26 2.93
C LYS A 432 -39.90 13.87 4.09
N CYS A 433 -40.43 12.65 4.07
CA CYS A 433 -41.27 12.13 5.16
C CYS A 433 -40.47 11.71 6.40
N SER A 434 -39.20 11.36 6.26
CA SER A 434 -38.35 10.94 7.41
C SER A 434 -37.76 12.13 8.19
N LEU A 435 -37.80 13.33 7.62
CA LEU A 435 -37.32 14.57 8.26
C LEU A 435 -38.43 15.37 9.00
N GLY A 436 -39.66 14.92 8.95
CA GLY A 436 -40.78 15.57 9.65
C GLY A 436 -41.66 14.55 10.37
N ASN A 437 -41.64 14.57 11.70
CA ASN A 437 -42.48 13.87 12.70
C ASN A 437 -42.87 12.41 12.40
N PRO A 438 -42.81 11.48 13.36
CA PRO A 438 -43.14 10.07 13.13
C PRO A 438 -44.62 9.97 12.73
N PRO A 439 -44.96 9.26 11.63
CA PRO A 439 -46.33 9.00 11.27
C PRO A 439 -46.97 8.04 12.26
N SER A 440 -48.10 8.43 12.78
CA SER A 440 -49.05 7.51 13.42
C SER A 440 -49.35 6.34 12.49
N SER A 441 -49.32 5.15 13.09
CA SER A 441 -49.66 3.83 12.56
C SER A 441 -50.66 3.83 11.41
N SER A 442 -50.24 3.58 10.17
CA SER A 442 -50.98 2.86 9.11
C SER A 442 -50.31 3.07 7.74
N CYS A 443 -49.22 2.39 7.46
CA CYS A 443 -48.69 2.16 6.10
C CYS A 443 -48.03 0.77 6.05
N ASP A 444 -48.80 -0.28 6.30
CA ASP A 444 -48.47 -1.63 5.88
C ASP A 444 -49.02 -1.82 4.49
N ALA A 445 -48.16 -1.78 3.50
CA ALA A 445 -48.37 -2.44 2.21
C ALA A 445 -47.05 -2.56 1.46
N GLY A 446 -46.40 -3.70 1.55
CA GLY A 446 -45.73 -4.38 0.46
C GLY A 446 -44.58 -3.65 -0.25
N VAL A 447 -43.50 -3.27 0.47
CA VAL A 447 -42.22 -2.90 -0.17
C VAL A 447 -41.18 -3.92 0.25
N PRO A 448 -40.47 -4.58 -0.71
CA PRO A 448 -39.41 -5.52 -0.36
C PRO A 448 -38.32 -4.84 0.44
N SER A 449 -37.86 -5.47 1.51
CA SER A 449 -36.85 -5.03 2.47
C SER A 449 -35.45 -4.70 1.90
N ALA A 450 -35.27 -4.86 0.58
CA ALA A 450 -34.01 -4.56 -0.11
C ALA A 450 -33.68 -3.07 -0.26
N ILE A 451 -34.64 -2.15 0.08
CA ILE A 451 -34.40 -0.70 -0.01
C ILE A 451 -34.06 -0.07 1.34
N ALA A 452 -34.24 -0.80 2.44
CA ALA A 452 -33.99 -0.31 3.80
C ALA A 452 -32.49 -0.30 4.22
N SER A 453 -31.60 -0.91 3.43
CA SER A 453 -30.15 -0.92 3.69
C SER A 453 -29.33 0.06 2.83
N ALA A 454 -29.99 1.01 2.16
CA ALA A 454 -29.31 2.00 1.33
C ALA A 454 -28.95 3.30 2.06
N ASP A 455 -28.45 3.19 3.29
CA ASP A 455 -27.80 4.32 4.01
C ASP A 455 -26.42 4.70 3.44
N LEU A 456 -26.10 4.26 2.21
CA LEU A 456 -24.77 4.45 1.61
C LEU A 456 -24.78 5.17 0.26
N CYS A 457 -25.81 5.91 -0.13
CA CYS A 457 -25.86 6.43 -1.50
C CYS A 457 -26.22 7.90 -1.70
N SER A 458 -26.12 8.78 -0.72
CA SER A 458 -26.24 10.23 -0.99
C SER A 458 -25.03 10.79 -1.79
N HIS A 459 -23.83 10.23 -1.63
CA HIS A 459 -22.63 10.68 -2.37
C HIS A 459 -22.37 9.94 -3.68
N ALA A 460 -22.73 8.67 -3.78
CA ALA A 460 -22.51 7.90 -5.02
C ALA A 460 -23.53 8.24 -6.12
N ALA A 461 -24.78 8.50 -5.76
CA ALA A 461 -25.81 8.91 -6.72
C ALA A 461 -25.52 10.31 -7.31
N TRP A 462 -24.92 11.22 -6.54
CA TRP A 462 -24.52 12.55 -7.01
C TRP A 462 -23.34 12.47 -7.99
N ARG A 463 -22.34 11.68 -7.72
CA ARG A 463 -21.20 11.47 -8.63
C ARG A 463 -21.57 10.76 -9.92
N TRP A 464 -22.55 9.87 -9.90
CA TRP A 464 -23.08 9.22 -11.12
C TRP A 464 -23.85 10.19 -12.00
N ALA A 465 -24.59 11.10 -11.41
CA ALA A 465 -25.30 12.16 -12.14
C ALA A 465 -24.34 13.18 -12.77
N GLU A 466 -23.25 13.55 -12.09
CA GLU A 466 -22.22 14.45 -12.64
C GLU A 466 -21.40 13.79 -13.76
N ALA A 467 -21.09 12.50 -13.67
CA ALA A 467 -20.33 11.79 -14.70
C ALA A 467 -21.13 11.62 -16.02
N MET A 468 -22.46 11.68 -15.96
CA MET A 468 -23.33 11.60 -17.16
C MET A 468 -23.67 12.97 -17.76
N MET A 469 -23.30 14.09 -17.15
CA MET A 469 -23.62 15.44 -17.62
C MET A 469 -22.46 16.16 -18.32
N MET A 470 -21.33 15.50 -18.59
CA MET A 470 -20.29 16.08 -19.44
C MET A 470 -20.61 15.80 -20.90
N PRO A 471 -20.77 16.82 -21.76
CA PRO A 471 -20.90 16.64 -23.19
C PRO A 471 -19.59 16.15 -23.78
N GLY A 472 -19.70 15.17 -24.70
CA GLY A 472 -18.62 14.48 -25.38
C GLY A 472 -17.74 15.32 -26.30
#